data_47b6a219d738e649136ae63b464b207c
#
_entry.id   47b6a219d738e649136ae63b464b207c
#
_cell.length_a   1.000
_cell.length_b   1.000
_cell.length_c   1.000
_cell.angle_alpha   90.00
_cell.angle_beta   90.00
_cell.angle_gamma   90.00
#
_symmetry.space_group_name_H-M   'P 1'
#
loop_
_entity.id
_entity.type
_entity.pdbx_description
1 polymer ?
#
loop_
_entity_poly.entity_id
_entity_poly.type
_entity_poly.pdbx_seq_one_letter_code
_entity_poly.pdbx_strand_id
1 'polypeptide(L)'
;MTAAFPGLTREQVYGIDLDEEFYSRLEPIPGAPEAVRRMMENGHRVFVVTTTPYQAVKAKLERAIFRYYPFLTWKNIIITADKHLIRGDVLIDDGVHNLLGGDYRKILVTAPYNAEFDAEANGMIRVGSWEEIYRAVSAIAAETE
;
A
#
# COMPACT_ATOMS: atom_id res chain seq x y z
N MET A 1 -9.32 6.82 4.25
CA MET A 1 -8.29 6.76 3.21
C MET A 1 -7.86 5.33 2.98
N THR A 2 -7.67 4.96 1.73
CA THR A 2 -7.28 3.60 1.35
C THR A 2 -5.83 3.60 0.87
N ALA A 3 -5.03 2.68 1.37
CA ALA A 3 -3.63 2.57 1.01
C ALA A 3 -3.23 1.13 0.75
N ALA A 4 -2.37 0.92 -0.25
CA ALA A 4 -1.73 -0.37 -0.52
C ALA A 4 -0.29 -0.33 -0.03
N PHE A 5 0.25 -1.47 0.39
CA PHE A 5 1.63 -1.56 0.84
C PHE A 5 2.55 -1.83 -0.36
N PRO A 6 3.46 -0.88 -0.67
CA PRO A 6 4.33 -1.02 -1.85
C PRO A 6 5.55 -1.90 -1.62
N GLY A 7 5.78 -2.39 -0.41
CA GLY A 7 6.99 -3.16 -0.08
C GLY A 7 7.04 -4.57 -0.63
N LEU A 8 5.92 -5.08 -1.19
CA LEU A 8 5.85 -6.43 -1.76
C LEU A 8 5.73 -6.35 -3.27
N THR A 9 6.75 -6.77 -3.98
CA THR A 9 6.72 -6.80 -5.44
C THR A 9 5.86 -7.96 -5.93
N ARG A 10 5.46 -7.90 -7.19
CA ARG A 10 4.65 -8.95 -7.80
C ARG A 10 5.36 -10.30 -7.79
N GLU A 11 6.68 -10.32 -8.04
CA GLU A 11 7.47 -11.55 -8.01
C GLU A 11 7.53 -12.14 -6.62
N GLN A 12 7.57 -11.31 -5.59
CA GLN A 12 7.56 -11.76 -4.20
C GLN A 12 6.24 -12.43 -3.81
N VAL A 13 5.14 -12.02 -4.47
CA VAL A 13 3.82 -12.56 -4.14
C VAL A 13 3.48 -13.77 -5.03
N TYR A 14 3.84 -13.74 -6.32
CA TYR A 14 3.39 -14.73 -7.29
C TYR A 14 4.45 -15.73 -7.72
N GLY A 15 5.72 -15.38 -7.70
CA GLY A 15 6.78 -16.23 -8.21
C GLY A 15 7.47 -17.11 -7.18
N ILE A 16 7.00 -17.10 -5.93
CA ILE A 16 7.68 -17.74 -4.81
C ILE A 16 6.71 -18.68 -4.11
N ASP A 17 7.25 -19.74 -3.51
CA ASP A 17 6.48 -20.65 -2.68
C ASP A 17 5.67 -19.88 -1.63
N LEU A 18 4.39 -20.21 -1.53
CA LEU A 18 3.45 -19.55 -0.64
C LEU A 18 3.56 -20.12 0.77
N ASP A 19 4.77 -20.27 1.30
CA ASP A 19 4.96 -20.80 2.63
C ASP A 19 5.07 -19.73 3.70
N GLU A 20 4.83 -20.13 4.95
CA GLU A 20 4.84 -19.21 6.07
C GLU A 20 6.24 -18.63 6.32
N GLU A 21 7.29 -19.37 5.99
CA GLU A 21 8.66 -18.93 6.20
C GLU A 21 9.01 -17.72 5.36
N PHE A 22 8.53 -17.71 4.10
CA PHE A 22 8.75 -16.55 3.23
C PHE A 22 8.19 -15.28 3.86
N TYR A 23 6.94 -15.33 4.31
CA TYR A 23 6.30 -14.16 4.90
C TYR A 23 6.93 -13.76 6.24
N SER A 24 7.47 -14.71 6.97
CA SER A 24 8.16 -14.43 8.23
C SER A 24 9.46 -13.66 8.05
N ARG A 25 10.06 -13.72 6.85
CA ARG A 25 11.31 -12.99 6.54
C ARG A 25 11.08 -11.61 5.96
N LEU A 26 9.85 -11.29 5.58
CA LEU A 26 9.54 -9.98 5.03
C LEU A 26 9.57 -8.92 6.12
N GLU A 27 10.23 -7.83 5.83
CA GLU A 27 10.28 -6.66 6.71
C GLU A 27 9.62 -5.48 6.02
N PRO A 28 8.96 -4.59 6.77
CA PRO A 28 8.38 -3.39 6.15
C PRO A 28 9.48 -2.44 5.70
N ILE A 29 9.15 -1.57 4.75
CA ILE A 29 10.03 -0.48 4.36
C ILE A 29 10.21 0.43 5.58
N PRO A 30 11.45 0.89 5.85
CA PRO A 30 11.70 1.77 7.00
C PRO A 30 10.75 2.94 7.09
N GLY A 31 10.17 3.13 8.26
CA GLY A 31 9.22 4.20 8.52
C GLY A 31 7.77 3.89 8.17
N ALA A 32 7.49 2.77 7.48
CA ALA A 32 6.12 2.45 7.07
C ALA A 32 5.17 2.21 8.26
N PRO A 33 5.47 1.35 9.23
CA PRO A 33 4.55 1.16 10.36
C PRO A 33 4.28 2.44 11.12
N GLU A 34 5.30 3.25 11.35
CA GLU A 34 5.16 4.51 12.06
C GLU A 34 4.27 5.49 11.30
N ALA A 35 4.49 5.63 9.99
CA ALA A 35 3.69 6.53 9.16
C ALA A 35 2.23 6.11 9.13
N VAL A 36 1.96 4.81 8.97
CA VAL A 36 0.59 4.29 8.96
C VAL A 36 -0.10 4.55 10.30
N ARG A 37 0.61 4.30 11.41
CA ARG A 37 0.06 4.57 12.74
C ARG A 37 -0.30 6.04 12.90
N ARG A 38 0.59 6.94 12.49
CA ARG A 38 0.35 8.39 12.57
C ARG A 38 -0.85 8.81 11.72
N MET A 39 -1.01 8.25 10.53
CA MET A 39 -2.17 8.51 9.69
C MET A 39 -3.47 8.11 10.38
N MET A 40 -3.48 6.94 11.02
CA MET A 40 -4.66 6.49 11.76
C MET A 40 -4.95 7.37 12.98
N GLU A 41 -3.92 7.80 13.69
CA GLU A 41 -4.06 8.75 14.80
C GLU A 41 -4.64 10.09 14.35
N ASN A 42 -4.33 10.49 13.12
CA ASN A 42 -4.88 11.71 12.52
C ASN A 42 -6.32 11.55 12.01
N GLY A 43 -6.93 10.38 12.23
CA GLY A 43 -8.31 10.14 11.85
C GLY A 43 -8.52 9.51 10.48
N HIS A 44 -7.46 9.19 9.77
CA HIS A 44 -7.57 8.52 8.47
C HIS A 44 -7.96 7.06 8.65
N ARG A 45 -8.83 6.57 7.78
CA ARG A 45 -9.16 5.15 7.71
C ARG A 45 -8.17 4.51 6.74
N VAL A 46 -7.33 3.63 7.25
CA VAL A 46 -6.27 2.98 6.46
C VAL A 46 -6.63 1.53 6.18
N PHE A 47 -6.49 1.13 4.93
CA PHE A 47 -6.74 -0.24 4.49
C PHE A 47 -5.52 -0.75 3.74
N VAL A 48 -5.19 -2.02 3.96
CA VAL A 48 -4.22 -2.74 3.14
C VAL A 48 -4.98 -3.39 2.01
N VAL A 49 -4.65 -3.01 0.79
CA VAL A 49 -5.26 -3.59 -0.41
C VAL A 49 -4.22 -4.52 -1.04
N THR A 50 -4.51 -5.78 -1.09
CA THR A 50 -3.54 -6.78 -1.52
C THR A 50 -4.14 -7.77 -2.52
N THR A 51 -3.33 -8.13 -3.52
CA THR A 51 -3.63 -9.22 -4.44
C THR A 51 -2.86 -10.45 -3.97
N THR A 52 -3.48 -11.24 -3.15
CA THR A 52 -2.84 -12.42 -2.55
C THR A 52 -3.70 -13.65 -2.80
N PRO A 53 -3.14 -14.75 -3.34
CA PRO A 53 -3.87 -16.00 -3.49
C PRO A 53 -4.41 -16.45 -2.13
N TYR A 54 -5.62 -16.99 -2.11
CA TYR A 54 -6.28 -17.29 -0.84
C TYR A 54 -5.49 -18.28 0.05
N GLN A 55 -4.70 -19.15 -0.56
CA GLN A 55 -3.87 -20.11 0.19
C GLN A 55 -2.80 -19.41 1.03
N ALA A 56 -2.39 -18.20 0.63
CA ALA A 56 -1.32 -17.47 1.30
C ALA A 56 -1.83 -16.37 2.22
N VAL A 57 -3.14 -16.12 2.27
CA VAL A 57 -3.69 -14.98 3.00
C VAL A 57 -3.34 -15.03 4.49
N LYS A 58 -3.57 -16.17 5.13
CA LYS A 58 -3.32 -16.29 6.57
C LYS A 58 -1.85 -16.01 6.90
N ALA A 59 -0.92 -16.64 6.17
CA ALA A 59 0.51 -16.46 6.40
C ALA A 59 0.94 -15.01 6.17
N LYS A 60 0.47 -14.40 5.09
CA LYS A 60 0.80 -12.99 4.79
C LYS A 60 0.28 -12.05 5.88
N LEU A 61 -0.97 -12.24 6.31
CA LEU A 61 -1.56 -11.38 7.34
C LEU A 61 -0.86 -11.55 8.68
N GLU A 62 -0.67 -12.78 9.14
CA GLU A 62 -0.10 -13.03 10.46
C GLU A 62 1.39 -12.77 10.54
N ARG A 63 2.14 -13.13 9.49
CA ARG A 63 3.60 -13.09 9.50
C ARG A 63 4.20 -11.80 8.97
N ALA A 64 3.52 -11.13 8.05
CA ALA A 64 4.06 -9.91 7.42
C ALA A 64 3.29 -8.66 7.81
N ILE A 65 1.97 -8.71 7.88
CA ILE A 65 1.17 -7.51 8.12
C ILE A 65 0.91 -7.29 9.60
N PHE A 66 0.19 -8.16 10.28
CA PHE A 66 -0.17 -7.92 11.68
C PHE A 66 1.03 -7.97 12.64
N ARG A 67 2.10 -8.63 12.24
CA ARG A 67 3.34 -8.66 13.02
C ARG A 67 3.96 -7.28 13.17
N TYR A 68 4.00 -6.50 12.08
CA TYR A 68 4.64 -5.18 12.05
C TYR A 68 3.64 -4.03 12.21
N TYR A 69 2.36 -4.31 11.99
CA TYR A 69 1.28 -3.34 12.09
C TYR A 69 0.23 -3.85 13.07
N PRO A 70 0.57 -3.98 14.36
CA PRO A 70 -0.33 -4.60 15.35
C PRO A 70 -1.61 -3.81 15.60
N PHE A 71 -1.67 -2.57 15.16
CA PHE A 71 -2.85 -1.72 15.23
C PHE A 71 -3.85 -1.98 14.09
N LEU A 72 -3.48 -2.81 13.10
CA LEU A 72 -4.39 -3.24 12.04
C LEU A 72 -5.07 -4.57 12.42
N THR A 73 -6.30 -4.73 11.96
CA THR A 73 -7.06 -5.97 12.13
C THR A 73 -7.57 -6.43 10.77
N TRP A 74 -8.25 -7.58 10.74
CA TRP A 74 -8.84 -8.07 9.50
C TRP A 74 -9.80 -7.05 8.87
N LYS A 75 -10.37 -6.15 9.67
CA LYS A 75 -11.27 -5.08 9.19
C LYS A 75 -10.56 -4.05 8.32
N ASN A 76 -9.24 -4.01 8.37
CA ASN A 76 -8.42 -3.10 7.57
C ASN A 76 -7.89 -3.77 6.29
N ILE A 77 -8.34 -4.99 5.96
CA ILE A 77 -7.78 -5.76 4.87
C ILE A 77 -8.79 -5.89 3.74
N ILE A 78 -8.35 -5.58 2.53
CA ILE A 78 -9.12 -5.78 1.30
C ILE A 78 -8.28 -6.64 0.37
N ILE A 79 -8.83 -7.78 -0.06
CA ILE A 79 -8.16 -8.68 -0.97
C ILE A 79 -8.88 -8.62 -2.31
N THR A 80 -8.16 -8.22 -3.34
CA THR A 80 -8.72 -8.13 -4.69
C THR A 80 -7.63 -8.24 -5.73
N ALA A 81 -7.96 -8.83 -6.88
CA ALA A 81 -7.07 -8.84 -8.03
C ALA A 81 -7.20 -7.56 -8.87
N ASP A 82 -8.25 -6.78 -8.63
CA ASP A 82 -8.51 -5.57 -9.40
C ASP A 82 -8.67 -4.37 -8.44
N LYS A 83 -7.60 -3.63 -8.27
CA LYS A 83 -7.58 -2.47 -7.37
C LYS A 83 -8.39 -1.28 -7.92
N HIS A 84 -8.78 -1.32 -9.17
CA HIS A 84 -9.65 -0.29 -9.74
C HIS A 84 -11.06 -0.32 -9.14
N LEU A 85 -11.47 -1.44 -8.54
CA LEU A 85 -12.76 -1.55 -7.87
C LEU A 85 -12.79 -0.87 -6.51
N ILE A 86 -11.65 -0.46 -6.00
CA ILE A 86 -11.56 0.16 -4.68
C ILE A 86 -12.15 1.57 -4.74
N ARG A 87 -12.96 1.89 -3.74
CA ARG A 87 -13.43 3.26 -3.50
C ARG A 87 -12.71 3.80 -2.28
N GLY A 88 -12.12 4.98 -2.43
CA GLY A 88 -11.40 5.62 -1.35
C GLY A 88 -10.89 6.97 -1.83
N ASP A 89 -10.30 7.72 -0.92
CA ASP A 89 -9.79 9.05 -1.26
C ASP A 89 -8.42 8.98 -1.91
N VAL A 90 -7.57 8.06 -1.44
CA VAL A 90 -6.18 7.95 -1.88
C VAL A 90 -5.79 6.49 -1.99
N LEU A 91 -5.13 6.12 -3.09
CA LEU A 91 -4.45 4.84 -3.22
C LEU A 91 -2.95 5.08 -3.32
N ILE A 92 -2.19 4.35 -2.51
CA ILE A 92 -0.73 4.39 -2.49
C ILE A 92 -0.23 3.06 -3.02
N ASP A 93 0.51 3.09 -4.12
CA ASP A 93 0.99 1.86 -4.77
C ASP A 93 2.28 2.14 -5.53
N ASP A 94 3.06 1.10 -5.78
CA ASP A 94 4.22 1.15 -6.66
C ASP A 94 3.90 0.61 -8.06
N GLY A 95 2.75 -0.02 -8.22
CA GLY A 95 2.29 -0.55 -9.49
C GLY A 95 1.48 0.48 -10.27
N VAL A 96 2.05 1.01 -11.34
CA VAL A 96 1.35 1.98 -12.19
C VAL A 96 0.00 1.45 -12.66
N HIS A 97 -0.06 0.17 -13.02
CA HIS A 97 -1.29 -0.47 -13.50
C HIS A 97 -2.41 -0.49 -12.47
N ASN A 98 -2.08 -0.45 -11.18
CA ASN A 98 -3.07 -0.40 -10.11
C ASN A 98 -3.63 1.00 -9.91
N LEU A 99 -2.86 2.03 -10.27
CA LEU A 99 -3.25 3.41 -10.08
C LEU A 99 -4.03 3.97 -11.28
N LEU A 100 -3.77 3.47 -12.47
CA LEU A 100 -4.45 3.94 -13.68
C LEU A 100 -5.93 3.52 -13.67
N GLY A 101 -6.81 4.44 -14.01
CA GLY A 101 -8.23 4.16 -14.18
C GLY A 101 -9.10 4.17 -12.94
N GLY A 102 -8.52 4.30 -11.76
CA GLY A 102 -9.30 4.38 -10.53
C GLY A 102 -9.77 5.79 -10.18
N ASP A 103 -10.77 5.88 -9.31
CA ASP A 103 -11.41 7.13 -8.90
C ASP A 103 -10.86 7.69 -7.59
N TYR A 104 -9.57 7.54 -7.36
CA TYR A 104 -8.90 8.01 -6.14
C TYR A 104 -7.72 8.89 -6.50
N ARG A 105 -7.25 9.69 -5.53
CA ARG A 105 -5.98 10.41 -5.67
C ARG A 105 -4.87 9.36 -5.64
N LYS A 106 -3.83 9.57 -6.43
CA LYS A 106 -2.84 8.54 -6.72
C LYS A 106 -1.48 8.95 -6.23
N ILE A 107 -0.90 8.12 -5.35
CA ILE A 107 0.47 8.31 -4.87
C ILE A 107 1.30 7.15 -5.39
N LEU A 108 2.26 7.45 -6.27
CA LEU A 108 3.14 6.45 -6.86
C LEU A 108 4.43 6.39 -6.05
N VAL A 109 4.69 5.22 -5.46
CA VAL A 109 5.94 4.99 -4.74
C VAL A 109 7.02 4.58 -5.73
N THR A 110 8.13 5.31 -5.73
CA THR A 110 9.22 5.08 -6.65
C THR A 110 9.87 3.72 -6.44
N ALA A 111 10.00 2.96 -7.53
CA ALA A 111 10.69 1.68 -7.57
C ALA A 111 11.45 1.59 -8.89
N PRO A 112 12.45 0.68 -9.01
CA PRO A 112 13.24 0.60 -10.26
C PRO A 112 12.40 0.40 -11.52
N TYR A 113 11.32 -0.36 -11.43
CA TYR A 113 10.48 -0.67 -12.60
C TYR A 113 9.52 0.44 -12.99
N ASN A 114 9.39 1.51 -12.18
CA ASN A 114 8.52 2.66 -12.51
C ASN A 114 9.28 3.98 -12.55
N ALA A 115 10.60 3.95 -12.43
CA ALA A 115 11.41 5.16 -12.27
C ALA A 115 11.28 6.12 -13.46
N GLU A 116 11.07 5.61 -14.66
CA GLU A 116 10.95 6.41 -15.88
C GLU A 116 9.52 6.82 -16.22
N PHE A 117 8.53 6.31 -15.47
CA PHE A 117 7.15 6.64 -15.73
C PHE A 117 6.87 8.10 -15.32
N ASP A 118 6.21 8.84 -16.19
CA ASP A 118 5.86 10.24 -15.92
C ASP A 118 4.60 10.32 -15.04
N ALA A 119 4.82 10.34 -13.73
CA ALA A 119 3.75 10.36 -12.76
C ALA A 119 2.91 11.65 -12.86
N GLU A 120 3.57 12.80 -12.97
CA GLU A 120 2.90 14.08 -13.02
C GLU A 120 1.97 14.20 -14.24
N ALA A 121 2.44 13.78 -15.41
CA ALA A 121 1.62 13.80 -16.62
C ALA A 121 0.38 12.91 -16.53
N ASN A 122 0.40 11.93 -15.62
CA ASN A 122 -0.70 11.00 -15.40
C ASN A 122 -1.48 11.28 -14.11
N GLY A 123 -1.31 12.45 -13.53
CA GLY A 123 -2.08 12.87 -12.36
C GLY A 123 -1.69 12.17 -11.07
N MET A 124 -0.46 11.67 -10.98
CA MET A 124 0.03 10.96 -9.81
C MET A 124 1.07 11.78 -9.06
N ILE A 125 1.10 11.64 -7.73
CA ILE A 125 2.13 12.24 -6.89
C ILE A 125 3.22 11.19 -6.69
N ARG A 126 4.44 11.49 -7.13
CA ARG A 126 5.58 10.59 -6.94
C ARG A 126 6.22 10.83 -5.59
N VAL A 127 6.48 9.75 -4.87
CA VAL A 127 7.15 9.78 -3.56
C VAL A 127 8.25 8.74 -3.51
N GLY A 128 9.27 8.97 -2.66
CA GLY A 128 10.41 8.07 -2.51
C GLY A 128 10.54 7.49 -1.11
N SER A 129 9.71 7.90 -0.17
CA SER A 129 9.82 7.44 1.22
C SER A 129 8.45 7.51 1.91
N TRP A 130 8.34 6.83 3.05
CA TRP A 130 7.11 6.89 3.85
C TRP A 130 6.91 8.24 4.51
N GLU A 131 7.97 8.99 4.77
CA GLU A 131 7.85 10.38 5.22
C GLU A 131 7.19 11.24 4.15
N GLU A 132 7.59 11.08 2.90
CA GLU A 132 6.97 11.79 1.77
C GLU A 132 5.51 11.36 1.58
N ILE A 133 5.21 10.08 1.76
CA ILE A 133 3.84 9.57 1.71
C ILE A 133 2.99 10.25 2.77
N TYR A 134 3.49 10.32 4.00
CA TYR A 134 2.78 10.97 5.10
C TYR A 134 2.48 12.44 4.78
N ARG A 135 3.45 13.14 4.25
CA ARG A 135 3.28 14.55 3.88
C ARG A 135 2.26 14.72 2.75
N ALA A 136 2.31 13.87 1.72
CA ALA A 136 1.37 13.92 0.61
C ALA A 136 -0.06 13.66 1.07
N VAL A 137 -0.25 12.67 1.93
CA VAL A 137 -1.56 12.36 2.50
C VAL A 137 -2.09 13.52 3.33
N SER A 138 -1.24 14.11 4.15
CA SER A 138 -1.62 15.26 4.98
C SER A 138 -2.02 16.47 4.12
N ALA A 139 -1.30 16.71 3.03
CA ALA A 139 -1.62 17.79 2.10
C ALA A 139 -2.96 17.56 1.39
N ILE A 140 -3.24 16.33 0.98
CA ILE A 140 -4.52 15.98 0.36
C ILE A 140 -5.66 16.16 1.37
N ALA A 141 -5.47 15.74 2.61
CA ALA A 141 -6.48 15.90 3.65
C ALA A 141 -6.80 17.38 3.89
N ALA A 142 -5.79 18.24 3.85
CA ALA A 142 -5.97 19.68 4.05
C ALA A 142 -6.79 20.33 2.93
N GLU A 143 -6.78 19.77 1.73
CA GLU A 143 -7.58 20.29 0.60
C GLU A 143 -9.09 20.18 0.83
N THR A 144 -9.52 19.25 1.70
CA THR A 144 -10.95 18.99 1.93
C THR A 144 -11.52 19.70 3.15
N GLU A 145 -10.69 20.43 3.88
CA GLU A 145 -11.10 21.19 5.07
C GLU A 145 -11.59 22.59 4.78
#